data_58407461a5bd0c8d383f3cf547e4c7f5
#
_entry.id   58407461a5bd0c8d383f3cf547e4c7f5
#
_cell.length_a   1.000
_cell.length_b   1.000
_cell.length_c   1.000
_cell.angle_alpha   90.00
_cell.angle_beta   90.00
_cell.angle_gamma   90.00
#
_symmetry.space_group_name_H-M   'P 1'
#
loop_
_entity.id
_entity.type
_entity.pdbx_description
1 polymer ?
#
loop_
_entity_poly.entity_id
_entity_poly.type
_entity_poly.pdbx_seq_one_letter_code
_entity_poly.pdbx_strand_id
1 'polypeptide(L)'
;ISSNVTGNYRIDKKNSDLYYAYHLCNGNEKYAHSGKRARNYTVCFSASHHCPVWVAAIRHNSLHPIDKAKRTDAYGKDPYIPSNIQYSSKKTGGGCNKGHMLGSKERTSSTETNKQVFYYSNIAPQDSDGFNTGGAPWNTLEDWVDTKVCSDSLYIVIGCYFDKYTDIYGKTNTPKKIQFGGRSD
;
A
#
# COMPACT_ATOMS: atom_id res chain seq x y z
N ILE A 1 -14.11 -0.84 21.74
CA ILE A 1 -13.12 0.04 21.10
C ILE A 1 -13.85 1.34 20.79
N SER A 2 -13.83 2.33 21.69
CA SER A 2 -14.34 3.67 21.40
C SER A 2 -13.28 4.39 20.56
N SER A 3 -13.57 4.62 19.32
CA SER A 3 -12.68 5.33 18.39
C SER A 3 -13.13 6.78 18.30
N ASN A 4 -12.21 7.73 18.46
CA ASN A 4 -12.40 9.06 17.93
C ASN A 4 -12.32 8.93 16.41
N VAL A 5 -13.46 8.74 15.74
CA VAL A 5 -13.55 8.75 14.30
C VAL A 5 -13.68 10.20 13.87
N THR A 6 -12.59 10.78 13.43
CA THR A 6 -12.61 12.07 12.73
C THR A 6 -12.49 11.78 11.24
N GLY A 7 -13.59 11.87 10.52
CA GLY A 7 -13.60 11.56 9.08
C GLY A 7 -13.54 10.05 8.77
N ASN A 8 -12.77 9.66 7.75
CA ASN A 8 -12.70 8.29 7.25
C ASN A 8 -11.51 7.47 7.80
N TYR A 9 -10.85 7.95 8.84
CA TYR A 9 -9.71 7.27 9.49
C TYR A 9 -9.92 7.14 10.98
N ARG A 10 -9.13 6.26 11.60
CA ARG A 10 -9.02 6.10 13.06
C ARG A 10 -7.58 6.35 13.47
N ILE A 11 -7.40 7.08 14.57
CA ILE A 11 -6.10 7.18 15.23
C ILE A 11 -6.01 6.07 16.27
N ASP A 12 -4.86 5.42 16.35
CA ASP A 12 -4.61 4.40 17.37
C ASP A 12 -4.65 5.03 18.77
N LYS A 13 -5.31 4.37 19.73
CA LYS A 13 -5.46 4.89 21.07
C LYS A 13 -4.19 4.82 21.91
N LYS A 14 -3.34 3.83 21.60
CA LYS A 14 -2.08 3.59 22.33
C LYS A 14 -0.90 4.28 21.66
N ASN A 15 -1.03 4.60 20.36
CA ASN A 15 0.01 5.26 19.59
C ASN A 15 -0.62 6.27 18.63
N SER A 16 -0.62 7.54 19.02
CA SER A 16 -1.22 8.64 18.26
C SER A 16 -0.52 8.93 16.90
N ASP A 17 0.62 8.29 16.65
CA ASP A 17 1.32 8.36 15.36
C ASP A 17 0.63 7.51 14.28
N LEU A 18 -0.17 6.51 14.68
CA LEU A 18 -0.74 5.53 13.76
C LEU A 18 -2.17 5.87 13.35
N TYR A 19 -2.37 5.96 12.05
CA TYR A 19 -3.64 6.24 11.39
C TYR A 19 -4.10 5.02 10.59
N TYR A 20 -5.33 4.58 10.83
CA TYR A 20 -5.93 3.45 10.11
C TYR A 20 -7.02 3.95 9.19
N ALA A 21 -6.96 3.56 7.94
CA ALA A 21 -8.00 3.79 6.97
C ALA A 21 -8.28 2.51 6.16
N TYR A 22 -9.47 2.41 5.58
CA TYR A 22 -9.77 1.36 4.63
C TYR A 22 -10.46 1.94 3.40
N HIS A 23 -10.17 1.36 2.27
CA HIS A 23 -10.74 1.72 0.99
C HIS A 23 -11.67 0.62 0.50
N LEU A 24 -12.85 1.00 0.02
CA LEU A 24 -13.72 0.11 -0.73
C LEU A 24 -13.42 0.27 -2.21
N CYS A 25 -13.53 -0.80 -2.98
CA CYS A 25 -13.42 -0.74 -4.43
C CYS A 25 -14.41 0.27 -5.01
N ASN A 26 -13.96 1.15 -5.88
CA ASN A 26 -14.79 2.21 -6.46
C ASN A 26 -15.50 1.81 -7.77
N GLY A 27 -15.23 0.61 -8.27
CA GLY A 27 -15.99 0.02 -9.38
C GLY A 27 -17.22 -0.73 -8.88
N ASN A 28 -17.61 -1.75 -9.63
CA ASN A 28 -18.76 -2.59 -9.32
C ASN A 28 -18.40 -3.87 -8.53
N GLU A 29 -17.18 -3.93 -8.01
CA GLU A 29 -16.68 -5.09 -7.29
C GLU A 29 -17.44 -5.26 -5.97
N LYS A 30 -18.07 -6.42 -5.81
CA LYS A 30 -18.86 -6.76 -4.63
C LYS A 30 -18.51 -8.15 -4.13
N TYR A 31 -18.66 -8.36 -2.85
CA TYR A 31 -18.60 -9.70 -2.28
C TYR A 31 -19.78 -10.55 -2.79
N ALA A 32 -19.48 -11.73 -3.33
CA ALA A 32 -20.46 -12.61 -3.94
C ALA A 32 -21.64 -12.96 -2.99
N HIS A 33 -21.33 -13.21 -1.71
CA HIS A 33 -22.35 -13.63 -0.73
C HIS A 33 -23.18 -12.50 -0.12
N SER A 34 -22.69 -11.26 -0.13
CA SER A 34 -23.37 -10.16 0.58
C SER A 34 -23.83 -9.04 -0.33
N GLY A 35 -23.38 -9.01 -1.57
CA GLY A 35 -23.61 -7.89 -2.49
C GLY A 35 -22.99 -6.56 -2.05
N LYS A 36 -22.29 -6.52 -0.92
CA LYS A 36 -21.60 -5.32 -0.42
C LYS A 36 -20.35 -5.04 -1.25
N ARG A 37 -20.00 -3.76 -1.37
CA ARG A 37 -18.76 -3.35 -2.03
C ARG A 37 -17.58 -4.06 -1.41
N ALA A 38 -16.72 -4.63 -2.27
CA ALA A 38 -15.50 -5.30 -1.83
C ALA A 38 -14.51 -4.29 -1.23
N ARG A 39 -13.74 -4.73 -0.25
CA ARG A 39 -12.63 -3.95 0.29
C ARG A 39 -11.46 -3.98 -0.68
N ASN A 40 -10.97 -2.81 -1.04
CA ASN A 40 -9.76 -2.69 -1.82
C ASN A 40 -8.53 -3.02 -0.95
N TYR A 41 -8.31 -2.22 0.09
CA TYR A 41 -7.26 -2.49 1.08
C TYR A 41 -7.54 -1.74 2.40
N THR A 42 -6.80 -2.12 3.41
CA THR A 42 -6.70 -1.39 4.68
C THR A 42 -5.25 -0.97 4.87
N VAL A 43 -5.03 0.24 5.33
CA VAL A 43 -3.71 0.79 5.61
C VAL A 43 -3.57 1.19 7.07
N CYS A 44 -2.39 0.95 7.64
CA CYS A 44 -1.87 1.62 8.82
C CYS A 44 -0.76 2.56 8.36
N PHE A 45 -0.90 3.85 8.64
CA PHE A 45 -0.01 4.91 8.20
C PHE A 45 0.62 5.61 9.39
N SER A 46 1.93 5.82 9.37
CA SER A 46 2.66 6.57 10.39
C SER A 46 2.76 8.04 10.01
N ALA A 47 2.35 8.93 10.92
CA ALA A 47 2.47 10.36 10.73
C ALA A 47 3.93 10.83 10.80
N SER A 48 4.73 10.27 11.71
CA SER A 48 6.14 10.65 11.86
C SER A 48 7.02 10.16 10.73
N HIS A 49 6.75 8.95 10.21
CA HIS A 49 7.48 8.38 9.08
C HIS A 49 6.94 8.82 7.72
N HIS A 50 5.76 9.46 7.67
CA HIS A 50 5.09 9.83 6.41
C HIS A 50 4.93 8.66 5.42
N CYS A 51 4.76 7.44 5.95
CA CYS A 51 4.87 6.19 5.22
C CYS A 51 3.85 5.17 5.74
N PRO A 52 3.33 4.25 4.89
CA PRO A 52 2.56 3.12 5.38
C PRO A 52 3.43 2.21 6.25
N VAL A 53 2.91 1.85 7.42
CA VAL A 53 3.51 0.81 8.27
C VAL A 53 3.17 -0.56 7.73
N TRP A 54 1.92 -0.73 7.31
CA TRP A 54 1.46 -1.92 6.61
C TRP A 54 0.21 -1.64 5.77
N VAL A 55 0.02 -2.48 4.78
CA VAL A 55 -1.17 -2.56 3.95
C VAL A 55 -1.67 -4.00 3.94
N ALA A 56 -2.96 -4.19 4.23
CA ALA A 56 -3.62 -5.48 4.19
C ALA A 56 -4.67 -5.50 3.09
N ALA A 57 -4.66 -6.56 2.28
CA ALA A 57 -5.55 -6.68 1.13
C ALA A 57 -5.98 -8.12 0.90
N ILE A 58 -7.06 -8.30 0.16
CA ILE A 58 -7.53 -9.58 -0.34
C ILE A 58 -7.08 -9.72 -1.79
N ARG A 59 -6.52 -10.87 -2.12
CA ARG A 59 -6.35 -11.32 -3.50
C ARG A 59 -7.48 -12.28 -3.84
N HIS A 60 -8.08 -12.04 -4.97
CA HIS A 60 -9.16 -12.86 -5.52
C HIS A 60 -9.24 -12.62 -7.02
N ASN A 61 -9.60 -13.60 -7.80
CA ASN A 61 -9.67 -13.49 -9.26
C ASN A 61 -10.65 -12.42 -9.76
N SER A 62 -11.62 -12.01 -8.94
CA SER A 62 -12.52 -10.88 -9.27
C SER A 62 -11.85 -9.49 -9.21
N LEU A 63 -10.71 -9.39 -8.52
CA LEU A 63 -9.95 -8.16 -8.38
C LEU A 63 -8.70 -8.13 -9.26
N HIS A 64 -8.16 -9.31 -9.59
CA HIS A 64 -6.92 -9.53 -10.32
C HIS A 64 -6.90 -10.93 -10.98
N PRO A 65 -6.31 -11.12 -12.13
CA PRO A 65 -5.95 -10.19 -13.20
C PRO A 65 -7.04 -10.20 -14.27
N ILE A 66 -7.98 -9.31 -14.19
CA ILE A 66 -9.07 -9.27 -15.16
C ILE A 66 -8.71 -8.40 -16.38
N ASP A 67 -7.61 -7.67 -16.32
CA ASP A 67 -7.13 -6.74 -17.35
C ASP A 67 -8.19 -5.77 -17.91
N LYS A 68 -9.22 -5.50 -17.11
CA LYS A 68 -10.28 -4.54 -17.46
C LYS A 68 -9.84 -3.09 -17.31
N ALA A 69 -8.83 -2.85 -16.48
CA ALA A 69 -8.26 -1.54 -16.28
C ALA A 69 -6.76 -1.55 -16.52
N LYS A 70 -6.28 -0.50 -17.16
CA LYS A 70 -4.85 -0.24 -17.29
C LYS A 70 -4.32 0.46 -16.05
N ARG A 71 -3.00 0.40 -15.85
CA ARG A 71 -2.29 1.19 -14.86
C ARG A 71 -2.63 2.68 -15.05
N THR A 72 -3.04 3.34 -13.96
CA THR A 72 -3.56 4.72 -14.05
C THR A 72 -2.50 5.78 -13.75
N ASP A 73 -1.43 5.43 -13.06
CA ASP A 73 -0.40 6.36 -12.55
C ASP A 73 -0.99 7.60 -11.82
N ALA A 74 -2.15 7.42 -11.20
CA ALA A 74 -2.93 8.47 -10.56
C ALA A 74 -2.39 8.83 -9.16
N TYR A 75 -1.07 9.03 -9.06
CA TYR A 75 -0.41 9.39 -7.80
C TYR A 75 -1.02 10.64 -7.16
N GLY A 76 -1.39 10.51 -5.89
CA GLY A 76 -2.01 11.59 -5.14
C GLY A 76 -2.16 11.30 -3.66
N LYS A 77 -2.57 12.32 -2.91
CA LYS A 77 -2.87 12.16 -1.49
C LYS A 77 -4.11 11.31 -1.31
N ASP A 78 -4.08 10.45 -0.31
CA ASP A 78 -5.21 9.67 0.14
C ASP A 78 -6.25 10.59 0.78
N PRO A 79 -7.50 10.61 0.31
CA PRO A 79 -8.52 11.47 0.90
C PRO A 79 -8.94 11.03 2.32
N TYR A 80 -8.56 9.82 2.74
CA TYR A 80 -8.91 9.24 4.06
C TYR A 80 -7.79 9.36 5.09
N ILE A 81 -6.66 9.93 4.75
CA ILE A 81 -5.53 10.21 5.66
C ILE A 81 -5.28 11.72 5.67
N PRO A 82 -4.98 12.35 6.82
CA PRO A 82 -4.72 13.78 6.87
C PRO A 82 -3.63 14.21 5.87
N SER A 83 -3.92 15.24 5.10
CA SER A 83 -3.05 15.62 3.97
C SER A 83 -1.69 16.17 4.39
N ASN A 84 -1.59 16.68 5.62
CA ASN A 84 -0.36 17.25 6.18
C ASN A 84 0.67 16.20 6.61
N ILE A 85 0.27 14.94 6.80
CA ILE A 85 1.17 13.84 7.15
C ILE A 85 1.56 13.00 5.94
N GLN A 86 1.08 13.30 4.74
CA GLN A 86 1.40 12.59 3.51
C GLN A 86 2.46 13.35 2.70
N TYR A 87 3.02 12.72 1.68
CA TYR A 87 3.95 13.36 0.75
C TYR A 87 3.38 14.65 0.17
N SER A 88 4.25 15.65 0.01
CA SER A 88 3.89 16.94 -0.57
C SER A 88 4.18 17.03 -2.08
N SER A 89 4.96 16.12 -2.62
CA SER A 89 5.44 16.12 -4.01
C SER A 89 5.26 14.76 -4.67
N LYS A 90 5.06 14.79 -5.98
CA LYS A 90 5.08 13.58 -6.84
C LYS A 90 6.49 13.12 -7.19
N LYS A 91 7.52 13.91 -6.85
CA LYS A 91 8.91 13.58 -7.14
C LYS A 91 9.42 12.53 -6.18
N THR A 92 10.24 11.63 -6.67
CA THR A 92 11.06 10.72 -5.87
C THR A 92 12.44 11.32 -5.66
N GLY A 93 13.16 10.83 -4.67
CA GLY A 93 14.54 11.24 -4.38
C GLY A 93 15.33 10.09 -3.78
N GLY A 94 16.62 10.31 -3.51
CA GLY A 94 17.46 9.37 -2.78
C GLY A 94 17.69 8.00 -3.43
N GLY A 95 17.56 7.87 -4.77
CA GLY A 95 17.70 6.59 -5.45
C GLY A 95 16.51 5.64 -5.24
N CYS A 96 15.34 6.17 -4.86
CA CYS A 96 14.15 5.38 -4.60
C CYS A 96 13.06 5.59 -5.64
N ASN A 97 12.34 4.52 -5.90
CA ASN A 97 11.08 4.53 -6.64
C ASN A 97 9.89 4.78 -5.69
N LYS A 98 8.77 5.23 -6.24
CA LYS A 98 7.47 5.20 -5.57
C LYS A 98 6.98 3.76 -5.57
N GLY A 99 7.44 2.99 -4.59
CA GLY A 99 7.11 1.58 -4.48
C GLY A 99 5.70 1.37 -3.92
N HIS A 100 4.92 0.56 -4.61
CA HIS A 100 3.60 0.17 -4.14
C HIS A 100 3.75 -0.89 -3.04
N MET A 101 2.96 -0.74 -1.96
CA MET A 101 2.72 -1.83 -1.03
C MET A 101 1.79 -2.86 -1.70
N LEU A 102 0.61 -2.46 -2.10
CA LEU A 102 -0.28 -3.24 -2.94
C LEU A 102 -0.10 -2.81 -4.39
N GLY A 103 0.40 -3.70 -5.23
CA GLY A 103 0.75 -3.41 -6.62
C GLY A 103 -0.44 -3.00 -7.49
N SER A 104 -0.18 -2.23 -8.54
CA SER A 104 -1.21 -1.80 -9.49
C SER A 104 -1.83 -2.97 -10.25
N LYS A 105 -1.06 -3.99 -10.58
CA LYS A 105 -1.54 -5.22 -11.24
C LYS A 105 -2.57 -5.96 -10.38
N GLU A 106 -2.51 -5.79 -9.06
CA GLU A 106 -3.44 -6.41 -8.12
C GLU A 106 -4.87 -5.88 -8.21
N ARG A 107 -5.08 -4.78 -8.88
CA ARG A 107 -6.35 -4.05 -8.92
C ARG A 107 -6.69 -3.59 -10.33
N THR A 108 -6.88 -4.57 -11.22
CA THR A 108 -7.20 -4.34 -12.63
C THR A 108 -8.69 -4.57 -12.96
N SER A 109 -9.52 -4.75 -11.95
CA SER A 109 -10.97 -4.94 -12.13
C SER A 109 -11.69 -3.69 -12.62
N SER A 110 -11.23 -2.50 -12.22
CA SER A 110 -11.75 -1.22 -12.72
C SER A 110 -10.70 -0.10 -12.59
N THR A 111 -10.83 0.93 -13.43
CA THR A 111 -9.98 2.11 -13.40
C THR A 111 -10.07 2.84 -12.05
N GLU A 112 -11.26 2.95 -11.49
CA GLU A 112 -11.52 3.64 -10.23
C GLU A 112 -10.89 2.90 -9.04
N THR A 113 -10.95 1.58 -9.03
CA THR A 113 -10.29 0.75 -8.01
C THR A 113 -8.78 0.80 -8.18
N ASN A 114 -8.28 0.81 -9.42
CA ASN A 114 -6.85 0.95 -9.70
C ASN A 114 -6.29 2.30 -9.24
N LYS A 115 -7.02 3.42 -9.42
CA LYS A 115 -6.57 4.73 -8.94
C LYS A 115 -6.24 4.77 -7.46
N GLN A 116 -6.96 4.02 -6.64
CA GLN A 116 -6.76 4.03 -5.18
C GLN A 116 -5.39 3.46 -4.76
N VAL A 117 -4.82 2.51 -5.50
CA VAL A 117 -3.50 1.97 -5.14
C VAL A 117 -2.36 2.96 -5.40
N PHE A 118 -2.63 4.06 -6.08
CA PHE A 118 -1.67 5.17 -6.28
C PHE A 118 -1.75 6.25 -5.20
N TYR A 119 -2.59 6.08 -4.18
CA TYR A 119 -2.58 6.98 -3.03
C TYR A 119 -1.26 6.84 -2.25
N TYR A 120 -0.72 7.97 -1.78
CA TYR A 120 0.54 7.98 -1.04
C TYR A 120 0.49 7.15 0.24
N SER A 121 -0.68 6.86 0.77
CA SER A 121 -0.87 5.91 1.87
C SER A 121 -0.52 4.46 1.51
N ASN A 122 -0.43 4.13 0.22
CA ASN A 122 -0.03 2.81 -0.30
C ASN A 122 1.38 2.83 -0.91
N ILE A 123 2.11 3.92 -0.78
CA ILE A 123 3.42 4.11 -1.40
C ILE A 123 4.49 4.21 -0.33
N ALA A 124 5.52 3.38 -0.46
CA ALA A 124 6.74 3.45 0.33
C ALA A 124 7.94 3.73 -0.59
N PRO A 125 8.99 4.40 -0.10
CA PRO A 125 10.24 4.49 -0.84
C PRO A 125 10.88 3.10 -0.94
N GLN A 126 11.18 2.69 -2.16
CA GLN A 126 11.83 1.41 -2.45
C GLN A 126 13.07 1.67 -3.30
N ASP A 127 14.18 1.02 -2.93
CA ASP A 127 15.42 1.13 -3.69
C ASP A 127 15.19 0.80 -5.17
N SER A 128 15.63 1.70 -6.06
CA SER A 128 15.37 1.59 -7.50
C SER A 128 16.17 0.49 -8.17
N ASP A 129 17.39 0.24 -7.70
CA ASP A 129 18.33 -0.59 -8.42
C ASP A 129 18.42 -2.02 -7.86
N GLY A 130 18.27 -2.15 -6.55
CA GLY A 130 18.49 -3.43 -5.86
C GLY A 130 17.23 -4.10 -5.31
N PHE A 131 16.06 -3.47 -5.39
CA PHE A 131 14.87 -4.00 -4.71
C PHE A 131 13.62 -4.01 -5.60
N ASN A 132 13.26 -2.89 -6.24
CA ASN A 132 11.91 -2.72 -6.81
C ASN A 132 11.78 -3.12 -8.29
N THR A 133 12.80 -2.95 -9.12
CA THR A 133 12.67 -3.07 -10.58
C THR A 133 13.68 -4.04 -11.19
N GLY A 134 13.45 -4.40 -12.48
CA GLY A 134 14.43 -5.13 -13.26
C GLY A 134 14.71 -6.57 -12.81
N GLY A 135 13.71 -7.28 -12.27
CA GLY A 135 13.89 -8.63 -11.73
C GLY A 135 14.50 -8.66 -10.33
N ALA A 136 14.53 -7.53 -9.64
CA ALA A 136 14.94 -7.43 -8.25
C ALA A 136 13.96 -8.16 -7.31
N PRO A 137 14.34 -8.43 -6.05
CA PRO A 137 13.59 -9.29 -5.14
C PRO A 137 12.12 -8.93 -4.97
N TRP A 138 11.77 -7.65 -4.89
CA TRP A 138 10.37 -7.22 -4.75
C TRP A 138 9.56 -7.50 -6.00
N ASN A 139 10.08 -7.14 -7.18
CA ASN A 139 9.43 -7.43 -8.45
C ASN A 139 9.24 -8.94 -8.67
N THR A 140 10.27 -9.74 -8.34
CA THR A 140 10.19 -11.21 -8.42
C THR A 140 9.14 -11.78 -7.48
N LEU A 141 9.02 -11.22 -6.25
CA LEU A 141 8.01 -11.62 -5.29
C LEU A 141 6.60 -11.26 -5.78
N GLU A 142 6.41 -10.06 -6.32
CA GLU A 142 5.12 -9.63 -6.89
C GLU A 142 4.70 -10.56 -8.04
N ASP A 143 5.59 -10.84 -8.98
CA ASP A 143 5.32 -11.74 -10.10
C ASP A 143 4.99 -13.16 -9.62
N TRP A 144 5.67 -13.66 -8.58
CA TRP A 144 5.35 -14.96 -7.99
C TRP A 144 3.98 -14.96 -7.30
N VAL A 145 3.69 -13.93 -6.51
CA VAL A 145 2.40 -13.76 -5.82
C VAL A 145 1.27 -13.62 -6.84
N ASP A 146 1.50 -12.99 -7.99
CA ASP A 146 0.53 -12.86 -9.07
C ASP A 146 0.04 -14.21 -9.58
N THR A 147 0.88 -15.25 -9.52
CA THR A 147 0.47 -16.62 -9.88
C THR A 147 -0.44 -17.30 -8.86
N LYS A 148 -0.66 -16.70 -7.68
CA LYS A 148 -1.41 -17.26 -6.55
C LYS A 148 -2.84 -16.74 -6.45
N VAL A 149 -3.39 -16.26 -7.55
CA VAL A 149 -4.80 -15.86 -7.61
C VAL A 149 -5.70 -17.08 -7.79
N CYS A 150 -6.77 -17.12 -7.03
CA CYS A 150 -7.74 -18.22 -7.06
C CYS A 150 -9.17 -17.70 -6.83
N SER A 151 -10.15 -18.60 -6.87
CA SER A 151 -11.54 -18.29 -6.55
C SER A 151 -11.80 -18.10 -5.06
N ASP A 152 -10.90 -18.59 -4.22
CA ASP A 152 -10.92 -18.33 -2.78
C ASP A 152 -10.12 -17.08 -2.44
N SER A 153 -10.36 -16.54 -1.24
CA SER A 153 -9.64 -15.34 -0.80
C SER A 153 -8.27 -15.69 -0.24
N LEU A 154 -7.22 -15.14 -0.84
CA LEU A 154 -5.89 -15.10 -0.24
C LEU A 154 -5.72 -13.73 0.45
N TYR A 155 -5.37 -13.75 1.73
CA TYR A 155 -5.12 -12.54 2.50
C TYR A 155 -3.62 -12.25 2.51
N ILE A 156 -3.26 -11.02 2.14
CA ILE A 156 -1.87 -10.55 2.15
C ILE A 156 -1.73 -9.36 3.09
N VAL A 157 -0.60 -9.31 3.78
CA VAL A 157 -0.17 -8.14 4.56
C VAL A 157 1.26 -7.82 4.16
N ILE A 158 1.47 -6.57 3.77
CA ILE A 158 2.77 -6.05 3.34
C ILE A 158 3.16 -4.97 4.34
N GLY A 159 4.35 -5.05 4.91
CA GLY A 159 4.80 -4.13 5.95
C GLY A 159 6.17 -3.52 5.69
N CYS A 160 6.40 -2.36 6.32
CA CYS A 160 7.70 -1.69 6.37
C CYS A 160 8.31 -1.83 7.76
N TYR A 161 9.63 -1.96 7.81
CA TYR A 161 10.39 -1.88 9.05
C TYR A 161 11.13 -0.53 9.09
N PHE A 162 10.96 0.20 10.18
CA PHE A 162 11.61 1.50 10.40
C PHE A 162 12.78 1.43 11.39
N ASP A 163 12.89 0.31 12.11
CA ASP A 163 13.96 0.05 13.08
C ASP A 163 14.89 -1.06 12.59
N LYS A 164 15.99 -1.25 13.31
CA LYS A 164 16.87 -2.40 13.09
C LYS A 164 16.10 -3.70 13.30
N TYR A 165 16.26 -4.64 12.39
CA TYR A 165 15.74 -5.99 12.55
C TYR A 165 16.74 -7.03 12.09
N THR A 166 16.66 -8.21 12.66
CA THR A 166 17.45 -9.37 12.26
C THR A 166 16.54 -10.32 11.48
N ASP A 167 16.92 -10.65 10.28
CA ASP A 167 16.17 -11.57 9.44
C ASP A 167 16.32 -13.04 9.87
N ILE A 168 15.60 -13.94 9.21
CA ILE A 168 15.64 -15.39 9.51
C ILE A 168 17.00 -16.05 9.29
N TYR A 169 17.90 -15.37 8.57
CA TYR A 169 19.28 -15.83 8.32
C TYR A 169 20.28 -15.23 9.30
N GLY A 170 19.83 -14.48 10.30
CA GLY A 170 20.67 -13.84 11.30
C GLY A 170 21.35 -12.55 10.85
N LYS A 171 21.01 -12.04 9.66
CA LYS A 171 21.55 -10.77 9.16
C LYS A 171 20.79 -9.58 9.77
N THR A 172 21.53 -8.68 10.40
CA THR A 172 20.95 -7.42 10.90
C THR A 172 20.88 -6.38 9.80
N ASN A 173 19.69 -5.86 9.60
CA ASN A 173 19.37 -4.82 8.63
C ASN A 173 19.08 -3.52 9.37
N THR A 174 19.66 -2.41 8.90
CA THR A 174 19.47 -1.08 9.47
C THR A 174 18.79 -0.19 8.44
N PRO A 175 17.59 0.32 8.72
CA PRO A 175 16.90 1.27 7.85
C PRO A 175 17.73 2.52 7.63
N LYS A 176 17.65 3.12 6.46
CA LYS A 176 18.29 4.37 6.12
C LYS A 176 17.24 5.49 6.13
N LYS A 177 17.62 6.63 6.68
CA LYS A 177 16.83 7.86 6.48
C LYS A 177 17.00 8.32 5.05
N ILE A 178 15.89 8.62 4.40
CA ILE A 178 15.87 9.12 3.03
C ILE A 178 15.01 10.37 2.93
N GLN A 179 15.28 11.19 1.94
CA GLN A 179 14.41 12.29 1.57
C GLN A 179 13.53 11.86 0.40
N PHE A 180 12.24 11.75 0.64
CA PHE A 180 11.28 11.27 -0.35
C PHE A 180 10.11 12.24 -0.48
N GLY A 181 9.81 12.67 -1.70
CA GLY A 181 8.73 13.60 -1.95
C GLY A 181 8.87 14.95 -1.25
N GLY A 182 10.11 15.39 -0.97
CA GLY A 182 10.41 16.66 -0.30
C GLY A 182 10.40 16.60 1.22
N ARG A 183 10.25 15.40 1.82
CA ARG A 183 10.31 15.16 3.27
C ARG A 183 11.48 14.26 3.61
N SER A 184 12.04 14.43 4.81
CA SER A 184 13.07 13.55 5.38
C SER A 184 12.43 12.63 6.40
N ASP A 185 12.68 11.35 6.29
CA ASP A 185 12.22 10.31 7.22
C ASP A 185 13.39 9.53 7.82
#